data_9e49a2eed89c5e9188fb86f06744f965
#
_entry.id   9e49a2eed89c5e9188fb86f06744f965
#
_cell.length_a   1.000
_cell.length_b   1.000
_cell.length_c   1.000
_cell.angle_alpha   90.00
_cell.angle_beta   90.00
_cell.angle_gamma   90.00
#
_symmetry.space_group_name_H-M   'P 1'
#
loop_
_entity.id
_entity.type
_entity.pdbx_description
1 polymer ?
#
loop_
_entity_poly.entity_id
_entity_poly.type
_entity_poly.pdbx_seq_one_letter_code
_entity_poly.pdbx_strand_id
1 'polypeptide(L)'
;MMRTHLDWNATAPLRPEARAAMIEATGITGNPSSVHAEGRAAKSALERAREEIATALGAEGADVIFTSGATESAALILGGRDLACAAVEHAAVTAWCRDDLAVDA
;
A
#
# COMPACT_ATOMS: atom_id res chain seq x y z
N MET A 1 -2.06 -1.54 -35.23
CA MET A 1 -1.02 -0.73 -34.60
C MET A 1 -0.94 -1.12 -33.13
N MET A 2 0.18 -1.66 -32.68
CA MET A 2 0.36 -2.04 -31.25
C MET A 2 0.58 -0.76 -30.44
N ARG A 3 -0.27 -0.50 -29.45
CA ARG A 3 -0.12 0.64 -28.54
C ARG A 3 0.77 0.24 -27.38
N THR A 4 1.85 0.98 -27.11
CA THR A 4 2.71 0.78 -25.96
C THR A 4 2.24 1.67 -24.81
N HIS A 5 1.93 1.08 -23.66
CA HIS A 5 1.60 1.81 -22.45
C HIS A 5 2.88 2.02 -21.64
N LEU A 6 3.22 3.29 -21.35
CA LEU A 6 4.46 3.66 -20.64
C LEU A 6 4.20 4.29 -19.26
N ASP A 7 2.95 4.58 -18.94
CA ASP A 7 2.57 5.23 -17.68
C ASP A 7 2.22 4.21 -16.58
N TRP A 8 3.21 3.42 -16.21
CA TRP A 8 3.06 2.38 -15.19
C TRP A 8 3.00 2.94 -13.77
N ASN A 9 3.46 4.18 -13.57
CA ASN A 9 3.33 4.86 -12.27
C ASN A 9 1.88 5.23 -11.96
N ALA A 10 1.08 5.57 -12.98
CA ALA A 10 -0.34 5.84 -12.79
C ALA A 10 -1.12 4.55 -12.53
N THR A 11 -0.82 3.49 -13.27
CA THR A 11 -1.45 2.17 -13.08
C THR A 11 -0.65 1.10 -13.81
N ALA A 12 -0.54 -0.08 -13.23
CA ALA A 12 0.07 -1.26 -13.84
C ALA A 12 -0.98 -2.34 -14.08
N PRO A 13 -0.83 -3.18 -15.12
CA PRO A 13 -1.68 -4.34 -15.32
C PRO A 13 -1.65 -5.26 -14.10
N LEU A 14 -2.82 -5.74 -13.67
CA LEU A 14 -2.90 -6.70 -12.59
C LEU A 14 -2.28 -8.02 -13.02
N ARG A 15 -1.32 -8.51 -12.26
CA ARG A 15 -0.66 -9.79 -12.52
C ARG A 15 -1.65 -10.95 -12.35
N PRO A 16 -1.55 -12.02 -13.18
CA PRO A 16 -2.45 -13.16 -13.08
C PRO A 16 -2.49 -13.80 -11.70
N GLU A 17 -1.33 -13.92 -11.03
CA GLU A 17 -1.20 -14.48 -9.69
C GLU A 17 -1.91 -13.62 -8.65
N ALA A 18 -1.75 -12.30 -8.73
CA ALA A 18 -2.43 -11.37 -7.84
C ALA A 18 -3.95 -11.43 -8.02
N ARG A 19 -4.43 -11.53 -9.26
CA ARG A 19 -5.85 -11.70 -9.56
C ARG A 19 -6.39 -13.00 -8.95
N ALA A 20 -5.66 -14.10 -9.08
CA ALA A 20 -6.07 -15.39 -8.52
C ALA A 20 -6.17 -15.32 -7.00
N ALA A 21 -5.18 -14.74 -6.32
CA ALA A 21 -5.18 -14.55 -4.88
C ALA A 21 -6.33 -13.64 -4.40
N MET A 22 -6.66 -12.59 -5.14
CA MET A 22 -7.81 -11.73 -4.84
C MET A 22 -9.12 -12.50 -4.92
N ILE A 23 -9.30 -13.31 -5.97
CA ILE A 23 -10.52 -14.14 -6.14
C ILE A 23 -10.63 -15.13 -4.98
N GLU A 24 -9.56 -15.82 -4.61
CA GLU A 24 -9.53 -16.76 -3.48
C GLU A 24 -9.91 -16.03 -2.17
N ALA A 25 -9.32 -14.87 -1.92
CA ALA A 25 -9.58 -14.09 -0.71
C ALA A 25 -11.05 -13.63 -0.59
N THR A 26 -11.77 -13.42 -1.70
CA THR A 26 -13.21 -13.07 -1.65
C THR A 26 -14.08 -14.18 -1.07
N GLY A 27 -13.59 -15.42 -1.05
CA GLY A 27 -14.27 -16.56 -0.40
C GLY A 27 -14.12 -16.58 1.12
N ILE A 28 -13.24 -15.78 1.71
CA ILE A 28 -13.04 -15.70 3.16
C ILE A 28 -14.11 -14.80 3.76
N THR A 29 -15.10 -15.40 4.40
CA THR A 29 -16.16 -14.66 5.11
C THR A 29 -15.85 -14.63 6.60
N GLY A 30 -15.60 -13.45 7.14
CA GLY A 30 -15.32 -13.28 8.57
C GLY A 30 -14.75 -11.92 8.91
N ASN A 31 -15.04 -11.45 10.10
CA ASN A 31 -14.41 -10.26 10.65
C ASN A 31 -13.12 -10.68 11.37
N PRO A 32 -11.93 -10.19 11.01
CA PRO A 32 -10.66 -10.53 11.67
C PRO A 32 -10.62 -10.22 13.16
N SER A 33 -11.51 -9.37 13.65
CA SER A 33 -11.63 -9.04 15.07
C SER A 33 -12.52 -10.02 15.85
N SER A 34 -13.22 -10.93 15.17
CA SER A 34 -14.10 -11.91 15.80
C SER A 34 -13.34 -13.14 16.30
N VAL A 35 -13.81 -13.71 17.42
CA VAL A 35 -13.14 -14.84 18.09
C VAL A 35 -13.58 -16.23 17.60
N HIS A 36 -14.62 -16.30 16.76
CA HIS A 36 -15.10 -17.55 16.17
C HIS A 36 -14.22 -18.01 15.00
N ALA A 37 -14.48 -19.20 14.45
CA ALA A 37 -13.63 -19.86 13.47
C ALA A 37 -13.41 -19.01 12.19
N GLU A 38 -14.46 -18.41 11.67
CA GLU A 38 -14.42 -17.58 10.47
C GLU A 38 -13.59 -16.31 10.70
N GLY A 39 -13.73 -15.68 11.87
CA GLY A 39 -12.92 -14.52 12.24
C GLY A 39 -11.44 -14.87 12.37
N ARG A 40 -11.12 -16.00 12.99
CA ARG A 40 -9.73 -16.48 13.08
C ARG A 40 -9.14 -16.80 11.70
N ALA A 41 -9.92 -17.39 10.80
CA ALA A 41 -9.49 -17.66 9.42
C ALA A 41 -9.18 -16.35 8.67
N ALA A 42 -10.05 -15.36 8.77
CA ALA A 42 -9.85 -14.05 8.17
C ALA A 42 -8.60 -13.35 8.76
N LYS A 43 -8.42 -13.40 10.08
CA LYS A 43 -7.23 -12.86 10.76
C LYS A 43 -5.96 -13.56 10.28
N SER A 44 -5.95 -14.89 10.21
CA SER A 44 -4.79 -15.66 9.75
C SER A 44 -4.40 -15.31 8.31
N ALA A 45 -5.38 -15.11 7.42
CA ALA A 45 -5.12 -14.67 6.04
C ALA A 45 -4.49 -13.27 6.00
N LEU A 46 -4.98 -12.36 6.83
CA LEU A 46 -4.45 -10.99 6.92
C LEU A 46 -3.01 -10.96 7.46
N GLU A 47 -2.72 -11.70 8.53
CA GLU A 47 -1.37 -11.76 9.10
C GLU A 47 -0.37 -12.40 8.14
N ARG A 48 -0.76 -13.48 7.47
CA ARG A 48 0.07 -14.09 6.41
C ARG A 48 0.40 -13.09 5.29
N ALA A 49 -0.58 -12.30 4.84
CA ALA A 49 -0.33 -11.28 3.82
C ALA A 49 0.68 -10.21 4.31
N ARG A 50 0.64 -9.82 5.59
CA ARG A 50 1.63 -8.91 6.18
C ARG A 50 3.03 -9.51 6.17
N GLU A 51 3.17 -10.75 6.59
CA GLU A 51 4.44 -11.47 6.62
C GLU A 51 5.04 -11.62 5.20
N GLU A 52 4.20 -11.98 4.22
CA GLU A 52 4.62 -12.11 2.82
C GLU A 52 5.11 -10.77 2.24
N ILE A 53 4.43 -9.66 2.56
CA ILE A 53 4.85 -8.32 2.12
C ILE A 53 6.16 -7.92 2.82
N ALA A 54 6.27 -8.08 4.12
CA ALA A 54 7.48 -7.76 4.86
C ALA A 54 8.68 -8.54 4.30
N THR A 55 8.52 -9.84 4.08
CA THR A 55 9.56 -10.70 3.50
C THR A 55 9.94 -10.26 2.08
N ALA A 56 8.95 -9.97 1.23
CA ALA A 56 9.22 -9.54 -0.15
C ALA A 56 9.99 -8.21 -0.22
N LEU A 57 9.88 -7.37 0.80
CA LEU A 57 10.58 -6.09 0.92
C LEU A 57 11.89 -6.18 1.73
N GLY A 58 12.28 -7.36 2.23
CA GLY A 58 13.44 -7.53 3.11
C GLY A 58 13.28 -6.78 4.44
N ALA A 59 12.05 -6.67 4.93
CA ALA A 59 11.67 -5.93 6.14
C ALA A 59 11.03 -6.86 7.19
N GLU A 60 11.59 -8.05 7.34
CA GLU A 60 11.13 -9.03 8.32
C GLU A 60 11.14 -8.44 9.73
N GLY A 61 10.04 -8.59 10.44
CA GLY A 61 9.85 -8.04 11.78
C GLY A 61 9.36 -6.60 11.81
N ALA A 62 9.15 -5.96 10.66
CA ALA A 62 8.49 -4.66 10.59
C ALA A 62 6.97 -4.79 10.65
N ASP A 63 6.31 -3.80 11.23
CA ASP A 63 4.86 -3.69 11.22
C ASP A 63 4.37 -3.22 9.84
N VAL A 64 3.55 -4.05 9.18
CA VAL A 64 2.89 -3.71 7.92
C VAL A 64 1.48 -3.22 8.20
N ILE A 65 1.17 -1.98 7.84
CA ILE A 65 -0.15 -1.36 8.01
C ILE A 65 -0.79 -1.21 6.63
N PHE A 66 -1.95 -1.82 6.44
CA PHE A 66 -2.74 -1.64 5.23
C PHE A 66 -3.52 -0.32 5.28
N THR A 67 -3.49 0.41 4.18
CA THR A 67 -4.20 1.67 3.98
C THR A 67 -5.06 1.60 2.71
N SER A 68 -5.92 2.58 2.51
CA SER A 68 -6.73 2.69 1.28
C SER A 68 -5.89 3.02 0.04
N GLY A 69 -4.67 3.51 0.22
CA GLY A 69 -3.76 3.87 -0.87
C GLY A 69 -2.63 4.79 -0.44
N ALA A 70 -1.78 5.17 -1.40
CA ALA A 70 -0.59 5.99 -1.15
C ALA A 70 -0.91 7.35 -0.52
N THR A 71 -2.06 7.95 -0.82
CA THR A 71 -2.47 9.24 -0.23
C THR A 71 -2.69 9.13 1.27
N GLU A 72 -3.37 8.08 1.73
CA GLU A 72 -3.54 7.83 3.17
C GLU A 72 -2.22 7.48 3.84
N SER A 73 -1.40 6.65 3.21
CA SER A 73 -0.06 6.32 3.71
C SER A 73 0.80 7.57 3.87
N ALA A 74 0.80 8.47 2.88
CA ALA A 74 1.52 9.74 2.96
C ALA A 74 1.00 10.60 4.13
N ALA A 75 -0.31 10.72 4.29
CA ALA A 75 -0.91 11.47 5.39
C ALA A 75 -0.49 10.91 6.77
N LEU A 76 -0.49 9.60 6.93
CA LEU A 76 -0.10 8.94 8.18
C LEU A 76 1.38 9.12 8.53
N ILE A 77 2.26 9.06 7.51
CA ILE A 77 3.70 9.10 7.73
C ILE A 77 4.23 10.53 7.78
N LEU A 78 3.72 11.41 6.91
CA LEU A 78 4.27 12.74 6.69
C LEU A 78 3.56 13.82 7.53
N GLY A 79 2.32 13.61 7.92
CA GLY A 79 1.51 14.58 8.65
C GLY A 79 2.17 15.03 9.95
N GLY A 80 2.19 16.35 10.18
CA GLY A 80 2.76 16.98 11.38
C GLY A 80 4.29 17.00 11.44
N ARG A 81 4.97 16.61 10.37
CA ARG A 81 6.44 16.65 10.26
C ARG A 81 6.90 17.87 9.49
N ASP A 82 8.11 18.32 9.77
CA ASP A 82 8.77 19.40 9.06
C ASP A 82 9.62 18.81 7.93
N LEU A 83 9.08 18.82 6.70
CA LEU A 83 9.59 18.04 5.58
C LEU A 83 9.88 18.93 4.38
N ALA A 84 10.95 18.57 3.66
CA ALA A 84 11.23 19.02 2.31
C ALA A 84 10.93 17.90 1.32
N CYS A 85 10.54 18.25 0.12
CA CYS A 85 10.34 17.29 -0.97
C CYS A 85 10.78 17.89 -2.30
N ALA A 86 11.02 17.03 -3.29
CA ALA A 86 11.29 17.47 -4.65
C ALA A 86 10.03 18.06 -5.30
N ALA A 87 10.22 19.07 -6.17
CA ALA A 87 9.10 19.72 -6.86
C ALA A 87 8.33 18.78 -7.82
N VAL A 88 8.91 17.63 -8.16
CA VAL A 88 8.30 16.60 -9.02
C VAL A 88 7.44 15.59 -8.28
N GLU A 89 7.36 15.69 -6.96
CA GLU A 89 6.57 14.76 -6.15
C GLU A 89 5.07 14.86 -6.43
N HIS A 90 4.37 13.77 -6.19
CA HIS A 90 2.92 13.74 -6.30
C HIS A 90 2.26 14.64 -5.23
N ALA A 91 1.10 15.23 -5.56
CA ALA A 91 0.35 16.11 -4.66
C ALA A 91 0.07 15.52 -3.26
N ALA A 92 -0.06 14.20 -3.15
CA ALA A 92 -0.21 13.50 -1.88
C ALA A 92 1.00 13.65 -0.94
N VAL A 93 2.19 13.92 -1.49
CA VAL A 93 3.44 14.17 -0.75
C VAL A 93 3.64 15.67 -0.53
N THR A 94 3.53 16.48 -1.61
CA THR A 94 3.76 17.93 -1.54
C THR A 94 2.81 18.64 -0.60
N ALA A 95 1.60 18.11 -0.40
CA ALA A 95 0.63 18.64 0.57
C ALA A 95 1.15 18.67 2.03
N TRP A 96 2.19 17.91 2.35
CA TRP A 96 2.81 17.81 3.68
C TRP A 96 4.16 18.48 3.78
N CYS A 97 4.68 19.02 2.67
CA CYS A 97 5.96 19.71 2.62
C CYS A 97 5.75 21.21 2.76
N ARG A 98 6.74 21.92 3.30
CA ARG A 98 6.77 23.38 3.27
C ARG A 98 7.40 23.84 1.95
N ASP A 99 6.81 24.91 1.36
CA ASP A 99 7.29 25.46 0.09
C ASP A 99 8.75 25.93 0.14
N ASP A 100 9.18 26.47 1.29
CA ASP A 100 10.53 26.96 1.55
C ASP A 100 11.59 25.83 1.67
N LEU A 101 11.15 24.58 1.74
CA LEU A 101 12.00 23.39 1.79
C LEU A 101 11.88 22.52 0.54
N ALA A 102 11.11 22.95 -0.47
CA ALA A 102 11.02 22.23 -1.74
C ALA A 102 12.39 22.19 -2.43
N VAL A 103 12.76 21.04 -2.96
CA VAL A 103 14.01 20.83 -3.70
C VAL A 103 13.69 20.84 -5.19
N ASP A 104 14.39 21.68 -5.95
CA ASP A 104 14.29 21.67 -7.41
C ASP A 104 14.85 20.35 -7.97
N ALA A 105 14.17 19.82 -8.99
CA ALA A 105 14.52 18.56 -9.63
C ALA A 105 15.58 18.72 -10.71
#